data_7394cdeb785d64f8004acf2cfbeff974
#
_entry.id   7394cdeb785d64f8004acf2cfbeff974
#
_cell.length_a   1.000
_cell.length_b   1.000
_cell.length_c   1.000
_cell.angle_alpha   90.00
_cell.angle_beta   90.00
_cell.angle_gamma   90.00
#
_symmetry.space_group_name_H-M   'P 1'
#
loop_
_entity.id
_entity.type
_entity.pdbx_description
1 polymer ?
#
loop_
_entity_poly.entity_id
_entity_poly.type
_entity_poly.pdbx_seq_one_letter_code
_entity_poly.pdbx_strand_id
1 'polypeptide(L)'
;RSRGLGDVYKRQILGLHLEGHYLNMAMAGGQIPENIKSPDPNEYIPIVETWSCIKRWDAAPELPGAMQFGKYITAKGILASVAHTQAEFEDIRTAYEAGYTHATHFYNAMPGFHKRREYKYEGTVESIYLLDDMTVEVVADGIHVPPTILRLVYKIKGVERTCLITDALACAGSDSREAFDPRVIIEDGVCKLADHSALAGSVATMDRLIRTMVQKAEIPLADAVRMASETPAKIMGVYDRKGSLQKGKDADIIVMDEDLNVRAVWAMGKLVPETNTIS
;
A
#
# COMPACT_ATOMS: atom_id res chain seq x y z
N ARG A 1 4.55 27.88 3.09
CA ARG A 1 5.97 27.58 2.80
C ARG A 1 6.70 27.37 4.11
N SER A 2 6.83 26.11 4.56
CA SER A 2 7.58 25.76 5.76
C SER A 2 9.09 25.71 5.41
N ARG A 3 9.84 26.72 5.78
CA ARG A 3 11.30 26.79 5.56
C ARG A 3 12.15 26.01 6.55
N GLY A 4 11.60 25.27 7.46
CA GLY A 4 12.35 24.55 8.50
C GLY A 4 12.17 23.04 8.53
N LEU A 5 11.15 22.51 7.88
CA LEU A 5 10.81 21.09 7.87
C LEU A 5 11.33 20.35 6.62
N GLY A 6 11.80 21.10 5.61
CA GLY A 6 12.17 20.55 4.29
C GLY A 6 13.21 19.43 4.33
N ASP A 7 14.16 19.47 5.26
CA ASP A 7 15.21 18.42 5.33
C ASP A 7 14.77 17.19 6.13
N VAL A 8 13.88 17.35 7.09
CA VAL A 8 13.29 16.23 7.84
C VAL A 8 12.33 15.47 6.94
N TYR A 9 11.42 16.16 6.24
CA TYR A 9 10.47 15.53 5.31
C TYR A 9 11.14 14.91 4.09
N LYS A 10 12.18 15.52 3.54
CA LYS A 10 12.93 14.96 2.39
C LYS A 10 13.54 13.59 2.66
N ARG A 11 13.85 13.28 3.94
CA ARG A 11 14.39 11.98 4.31
C ARG A 11 13.32 10.97 4.76
N GLN A 12 12.10 11.43 5.00
CA GLN A 12 10.94 10.58 5.29
C GLN A 12 10.28 10.07 3.99
N ILE A 13 10.30 10.88 2.94
CA ILE A 13 9.80 10.49 1.62
C ILE A 13 10.91 9.73 0.89
N LEU A 14 10.70 8.43 0.66
CA LEU A 14 11.66 7.57 -0.03
C LEU A 14 11.66 7.79 -1.54
N GLY A 15 10.52 8.19 -2.10
CA GLY A 15 10.31 8.39 -3.52
C GLY A 15 8.84 8.34 -3.88
N LEU A 16 8.56 8.08 -5.16
CA LEU A 16 7.22 7.97 -5.70
C LEU A 16 6.81 6.49 -5.84
N HIS A 17 5.59 6.21 -5.46
CA HIS A 17 4.84 5.04 -5.85
C HIS A 17 3.85 5.45 -6.95
N LEU A 18 3.92 4.80 -8.10
CA LEU A 18 3.00 5.00 -9.21
C LEU A 18 1.96 3.87 -9.21
N GLU A 19 0.74 4.19 -8.83
CA GLU A 19 -0.39 3.28 -8.87
C GLU A 19 -1.14 3.47 -10.20
N GLY A 20 -0.80 2.64 -11.17
CA GLY A 20 -1.36 2.74 -12.53
C GLY A 20 -0.42 3.54 -13.44
N HIS A 21 -0.81 3.80 -14.63
CA HIS A 21 -2.09 3.62 -15.41
C HIS A 21 -2.36 2.18 -15.91
N TYR A 22 -1.44 1.26 -15.72
CA TYR A 22 -1.41 -0.07 -16.30
C TYR A 22 -2.26 -1.07 -15.51
N LEU A 23 -3.57 -0.79 -15.44
CA LEU A 23 -4.54 -1.46 -14.60
C LEU A 23 -5.62 -2.15 -15.44
N ASN A 24 -6.31 -3.13 -14.86
CA ASN A 24 -7.46 -3.75 -15.51
C ASN A 24 -8.70 -2.87 -15.34
N MET A 25 -9.34 -2.51 -16.45
CA MET A 25 -10.52 -1.65 -16.46
C MET A 25 -11.66 -2.18 -15.58
N ALA A 26 -11.85 -3.50 -15.53
CA ALA A 26 -12.89 -4.11 -14.70
C ALA A 26 -12.60 -4.00 -13.19
N MET A 27 -11.37 -3.67 -12.83
CA MET A 27 -10.89 -3.48 -11.46
C MET A 27 -10.47 -2.03 -11.20
N ALA A 28 -11.04 -1.06 -11.91
CA ALA A 28 -10.67 0.35 -11.82
C ALA A 28 -10.78 0.92 -10.39
N GLY A 29 -11.78 0.48 -9.58
CA GLY A 29 -11.98 1.03 -8.24
C GLY A 29 -12.14 2.55 -8.28
N GLY A 30 -11.36 3.27 -7.48
CA GLY A 30 -11.31 4.74 -7.45
C GLY A 30 -10.53 5.39 -8.59
N GLN A 31 -9.84 4.64 -9.43
CA GLN A 31 -9.03 5.17 -10.53
C GLN A 31 -9.91 5.86 -11.60
N ILE A 32 -9.28 6.72 -12.40
CA ILE A 32 -9.96 7.42 -13.50
C ILE A 32 -9.95 6.49 -14.72
N PRO A 33 -11.10 5.99 -15.18
CA PRO A 33 -11.17 4.98 -16.26
C PRO A 33 -10.47 5.40 -17.54
N GLU A 34 -10.56 6.68 -17.91
CA GLU A 34 -9.95 7.24 -19.14
C GLU A 34 -8.43 7.16 -19.15
N ASN A 35 -7.81 7.02 -17.97
CA ASN A 35 -6.36 6.90 -17.84
C ASN A 35 -5.88 5.44 -17.87
N ILE A 36 -6.78 4.47 -17.72
CA ILE A 36 -6.41 3.06 -17.65
C ILE A 36 -6.03 2.52 -19.03
N LYS A 37 -4.90 1.83 -19.11
CA LYS A 37 -4.34 1.29 -20.36
C LYS A 37 -3.37 0.14 -20.10
N SER A 38 -2.94 -0.54 -21.16
CA SER A 38 -1.86 -1.52 -21.11
C SER A 38 -0.48 -0.84 -21.08
N PRO A 39 0.57 -1.47 -20.51
CA PRO A 39 1.93 -0.96 -20.53
C PRO A 39 2.46 -0.72 -21.95
N ASP A 40 2.98 0.50 -22.20
CA ASP A 40 3.61 0.90 -23.47
C ASP A 40 5.09 1.26 -23.23
N PRO A 41 6.07 0.54 -23.86
CA PRO A 41 7.48 0.87 -23.76
C PRO A 41 7.82 2.30 -24.16
N ASN A 42 7.09 2.86 -25.13
CA ASN A 42 7.32 4.24 -25.59
C ASN A 42 6.93 5.28 -24.52
N GLU A 43 6.18 4.87 -23.52
CA GLU A 43 5.77 5.69 -22.38
C GLU A 43 6.61 5.42 -21.14
N TYR A 44 6.63 4.16 -20.65
CA TYR A 44 7.27 3.89 -19.36
C TYR A 44 8.80 3.99 -19.42
N ILE A 45 9.46 3.70 -20.55
CA ILE A 45 10.92 3.82 -20.65
C ILE A 45 11.38 5.28 -20.44
N PRO A 46 10.85 6.28 -21.17
CA PRO A 46 11.23 7.67 -20.93
C PRO A 46 10.92 8.16 -19.50
N ILE A 47 9.83 7.70 -18.90
CA ILE A 47 9.47 8.04 -17.51
C ILE A 47 10.54 7.52 -16.54
N VAL A 48 10.88 6.23 -16.64
CA VAL A 48 11.89 5.61 -15.77
C VAL A 48 13.28 6.20 -15.95
N GLU A 49 13.68 6.48 -17.20
CA GLU A 49 14.99 7.08 -17.49
C GLU A 49 15.09 8.54 -17.02
N THR A 50 13.96 9.25 -16.95
CA THR A 50 13.94 10.65 -16.52
C THR A 50 13.84 10.80 -15.00
N TRP A 51 13.09 9.94 -14.30
CA TRP A 51 12.69 10.12 -12.91
C TRP A 51 13.24 9.04 -11.98
N SER A 52 14.43 9.24 -11.45
CA SER A 52 15.08 8.32 -10.48
C SER A 52 14.38 8.24 -9.12
N CYS A 53 13.41 9.10 -8.87
CA CYS A 53 12.62 9.10 -7.63
C CYS A 53 11.53 8.03 -7.60
N ILE A 54 11.22 7.34 -8.70
CA ILE A 54 10.26 6.26 -8.73
C ILE A 54 10.86 5.06 -8.00
N LYS A 55 10.15 4.55 -6.99
CA LYS A 55 10.59 3.42 -6.16
C LYS A 55 9.71 2.20 -6.32
N ARG A 56 8.48 2.40 -6.73
CA ARG A 56 7.50 1.34 -6.94
C ARG A 56 6.56 1.72 -8.07
N TRP A 57 6.14 0.73 -8.85
CA TRP A 57 5.15 0.91 -9.89
C TRP A 57 4.25 -0.32 -9.99
N ASP A 58 2.95 -0.08 -10.02
CA ASP A 58 1.94 -1.11 -10.03
C ASP A 58 1.46 -1.42 -11.45
N ALA A 59 1.10 -2.68 -11.68
CA ALA A 59 0.39 -3.07 -12.91
C ALA A 59 -0.48 -4.31 -12.69
N ALA A 60 -1.49 -4.46 -13.55
CA ALA A 60 -2.26 -5.69 -13.70
C ALA A 60 -1.48 -6.65 -14.60
N PRO A 61 -1.02 -7.79 -14.09
CA PRO A 61 -0.07 -8.64 -14.82
C PRO A 61 -0.68 -9.36 -16.03
N GLU A 62 -1.98 -9.56 -16.08
CA GLU A 62 -2.69 -10.17 -17.19
C GLU A 62 -2.73 -9.28 -18.45
N LEU A 63 -2.34 -8.00 -18.34
CA LEU A 63 -2.38 -7.08 -19.47
C LEU A 63 -1.28 -7.36 -20.49
N PRO A 64 -1.55 -7.14 -21.78
CA PRO A 64 -0.51 -7.20 -22.81
C PRO A 64 0.67 -6.28 -22.47
N GLY A 65 1.89 -6.80 -22.54
CA GLY A 65 3.12 -6.04 -22.22
C GLY A 65 3.50 -5.97 -20.75
N ALA A 66 2.65 -6.42 -19.81
CA ALA A 66 2.90 -6.32 -18.37
C ALA A 66 4.16 -7.09 -17.94
N MET A 67 4.42 -8.26 -18.52
CA MET A 67 5.62 -9.05 -18.19
C MET A 67 6.91 -8.36 -18.62
N GLN A 68 6.93 -7.71 -19.78
CA GLN A 68 8.07 -6.91 -20.25
C GLN A 68 8.29 -5.68 -19.38
N PHE A 69 7.20 -5.01 -19.01
CA PHE A 69 7.21 -3.88 -18.09
C PHE A 69 7.80 -4.28 -16.72
N GLY A 70 7.32 -5.35 -16.10
CA GLY A 70 7.84 -5.86 -14.82
C GLY A 70 9.34 -6.12 -14.87
N LYS A 71 9.81 -6.88 -15.87
CA LYS A 71 11.25 -7.15 -16.08
C LYS A 71 12.07 -5.87 -16.24
N TYR A 72 11.55 -4.90 -16.99
CA TYR A 72 12.25 -3.64 -17.23
C TYR A 72 12.41 -2.82 -15.96
N ILE A 73 11.32 -2.54 -15.24
CA ILE A 73 11.37 -1.69 -14.04
C ILE A 73 12.16 -2.36 -12.92
N THR A 74 12.05 -3.68 -12.77
CA THR A 74 12.79 -4.43 -11.75
C THR A 74 14.30 -4.39 -12.03
N ALA A 75 14.74 -4.48 -13.29
CA ALA A 75 16.13 -4.30 -13.67
C ALA A 75 16.67 -2.89 -13.38
N LYS A 76 15.79 -1.89 -13.20
CA LYS A 76 16.13 -0.52 -12.77
C LYS A 76 16.05 -0.32 -11.24
N GLY A 77 15.78 -1.38 -10.48
CA GLY A 77 15.65 -1.33 -9.02
C GLY A 77 14.33 -0.72 -8.54
N ILE A 78 13.30 -0.71 -9.39
CA ILE A 78 11.95 -0.27 -9.04
C ILE A 78 11.15 -1.52 -8.65
N LEU A 79 10.45 -1.48 -7.52
CA LEU A 79 9.59 -2.57 -7.07
C LEU A 79 8.36 -2.67 -7.99
N ALA A 80 8.23 -3.81 -8.67
CA ALA A 80 7.05 -4.13 -9.45
C ALA A 80 5.99 -4.75 -8.53
N SER A 81 4.77 -4.21 -8.54
CA SER A 81 3.67 -4.67 -7.69
C SER A 81 2.42 -4.99 -8.50
N VAL A 82 1.71 -6.01 -8.06
CA VAL A 82 0.40 -6.41 -8.62
C VAL A 82 -0.69 -5.55 -8.02
N ALA A 83 -1.51 -4.91 -8.85
CA ALA A 83 -2.64 -4.09 -8.43
C ALA A 83 -3.77 -4.07 -9.45
N HIS A 84 -5.00 -3.81 -9.01
CA HIS A 84 -6.17 -3.60 -9.87
C HIS A 84 -6.26 -4.61 -11.01
N THR A 85 -6.38 -5.88 -10.68
CA THR A 85 -6.15 -7.00 -11.59
C THR A 85 -7.24 -8.06 -11.46
N GLN A 86 -7.47 -8.82 -12.53
CA GLN A 86 -8.25 -10.05 -12.54
C GLN A 86 -7.37 -11.29 -12.75
N ALA A 87 -6.06 -11.16 -12.59
CA ALA A 87 -5.09 -12.23 -12.79
C ALA A 87 -5.42 -13.48 -11.97
N GLU A 88 -5.31 -14.63 -12.59
CA GLU A 88 -5.42 -15.96 -11.98
C GLU A 88 -4.02 -16.53 -11.68
N PHE A 89 -3.96 -17.76 -11.18
CA PHE A 89 -2.71 -18.33 -10.68
C PHE A 89 -1.56 -18.33 -11.70
N GLU A 90 -1.83 -18.70 -12.94
CA GLU A 90 -0.77 -18.75 -13.97
C GLU A 90 -0.25 -17.36 -14.34
N ASP A 91 -1.15 -16.34 -14.35
CA ASP A 91 -0.75 -14.96 -14.57
C ASP A 91 0.15 -14.46 -13.43
N ILE A 92 -0.25 -14.71 -12.18
CA ILE A 92 0.49 -14.30 -10.98
C ILE A 92 1.83 -15.05 -10.90
N ARG A 93 1.88 -16.35 -11.20
CA ARG A 93 3.11 -17.13 -11.24
C ARG A 93 4.09 -16.57 -12.28
N THR A 94 3.60 -16.30 -13.49
CA THR A 94 4.40 -15.72 -14.57
C THR A 94 4.88 -14.31 -14.23
N ALA A 95 4.02 -13.52 -13.58
CA ALA A 95 4.36 -12.18 -13.11
C ALA A 95 5.45 -12.23 -12.03
N TYR A 96 5.38 -13.17 -11.10
CA TYR A 96 6.43 -13.36 -10.09
C TYR A 96 7.79 -13.65 -10.74
N GLU A 97 7.84 -14.52 -11.74
CA GLU A 97 9.04 -14.79 -12.54
C GLU A 97 9.53 -13.56 -13.33
N ALA A 98 8.62 -12.63 -13.65
CA ALA A 98 8.93 -11.35 -14.29
C ALA A 98 9.31 -10.23 -13.32
N GLY A 99 9.35 -10.51 -12.00
CA GLY A 99 9.81 -9.57 -10.96
C GLY A 99 8.71 -8.89 -10.16
N TYR A 100 7.44 -9.24 -10.34
CA TYR A 100 6.36 -8.76 -9.49
C TYR A 100 6.37 -9.52 -8.16
N THR A 101 7.00 -8.96 -7.15
CA THR A 101 7.21 -9.62 -5.85
C THR A 101 6.35 -9.06 -4.73
N HIS A 102 5.45 -8.12 -5.07
CA HIS A 102 4.61 -7.43 -4.12
C HIS A 102 3.17 -7.31 -4.62
N ALA A 103 2.21 -7.16 -3.70
CA ALA A 103 0.81 -6.91 -4.02
C ALA A 103 0.30 -5.69 -3.25
N THR A 104 -0.18 -4.71 -3.99
CA THR A 104 -0.71 -3.42 -3.51
C THR A 104 -2.10 -3.62 -2.91
N HIS A 105 -2.40 -2.93 -1.78
CA HIS A 105 -3.69 -2.93 -1.06
C HIS A 105 -4.48 -4.24 -1.18
N PHE A 106 -3.78 -5.34 -0.85
CA PHE A 106 -4.23 -6.73 -0.99
C PHE A 106 -5.68 -6.92 -0.55
N TYR A 107 -6.49 -7.64 -1.30
CA TYR A 107 -7.94 -7.79 -1.28
C TYR A 107 -8.73 -6.67 -1.95
N ASN A 108 -8.16 -5.48 -2.17
CA ASN A 108 -8.88 -4.40 -2.84
C ASN A 108 -8.58 -4.42 -4.34
N ALA A 109 -9.63 -4.25 -5.15
CA ALA A 109 -9.55 -4.34 -6.61
C ALA A 109 -8.85 -5.64 -7.12
N MET A 110 -9.10 -6.76 -6.42
CA MET A 110 -8.61 -8.10 -6.73
C MET A 110 -9.70 -9.12 -6.46
N PRO A 111 -10.02 -10.05 -7.39
CA PRO A 111 -10.96 -11.11 -7.12
C PRO A 111 -10.38 -12.14 -6.15
N GLY A 112 -11.21 -12.63 -5.25
CA GLY A 112 -10.99 -13.87 -4.52
C GLY A 112 -11.65 -15.06 -5.20
N PHE A 113 -11.67 -16.19 -4.50
CA PHE A 113 -12.34 -17.40 -4.92
C PHE A 113 -13.77 -17.13 -5.39
N HIS A 114 -14.10 -17.56 -6.62
CA HIS A 114 -15.36 -17.23 -7.25
C HIS A 114 -15.91 -18.35 -8.12
N LYS A 115 -17.11 -18.14 -8.64
CA LYS A 115 -17.76 -19.07 -9.57
C LYS A 115 -17.90 -18.42 -10.94
N ARG A 116 -17.64 -19.22 -12.01
CA ARG A 116 -18.05 -18.93 -13.38
C ARG A 116 -18.98 -20.07 -13.80
N ARG A 117 -20.27 -19.76 -13.93
CA ARG A 117 -21.34 -20.74 -14.07
C ARG A 117 -21.31 -21.73 -12.88
N GLU A 118 -21.22 -23.05 -13.14
CA GLU A 118 -21.14 -24.10 -12.11
C GLU A 118 -19.72 -24.36 -11.57
N TYR A 119 -18.68 -23.92 -12.26
CA TYR A 119 -17.29 -24.18 -11.90
C TYR A 119 -16.74 -23.14 -10.92
N LYS A 120 -15.77 -23.57 -10.13
CA LYS A 120 -15.10 -22.74 -9.15
C LYS A 120 -13.68 -22.42 -9.64
N TYR A 121 -13.25 -21.20 -9.37
CA TYR A 121 -11.95 -20.68 -9.75
C TYR A 121 -11.32 -19.96 -8.58
N GLU A 122 -10.01 -20.06 -8.49
CA GLU A 122 -9.21 -19.17 -7.65
C GLU A 122 -9.24 -17.76 -8.24
N GLY A 123 -9.03 -16.78 -7.38
CA GLY A 123 -8.79 -15.41 -7.81
C GLY A 123 -7.34 -14.99 -7.56
N THR A 124 -7.07 -13.74 -7.77
CA THR A 124 -5.75 -13.13 -7.50
C THR A 124 -5.33 -13.31 -6.04
N VAL A 125 -6.29 -13.23 -5.11
CA VAL A 125 -6.02 -13.36 -3.68
C VAL A 125 -5.42 -14.73 -3.33
N GLU A 126 -6.07 -15.81 -3.75
CA GLU A 126 -5.58 -17.18 -3.50
C GLU A 126 -4.27 -17.43 -4.21
N SER A 127 -4.13 -16.92 -5.42
CA SER A 127 -2.90 -17.04 -6.23
C SER A 127 -1.69 -16.41 -5.53
N ILE A 128 -1.86 -15.22 -4.95
CA ILE A 128 -0.81 -14.54 -4.18
C ILE A 128 -0.49 -15.28 -2.88
N TYR A 129 -1.48 -15.90 -2.23
CA TYR A 129 -1.23 -16.72 -1.04
C TYR A 129 -0.35 -17.95 -1.33
N LEU A 130 -0.48 -18.55 -2.50
CA LEU A 130 0.29 -19.73 -2.90
C LEU A 130 1.76 -19.41 -3.23
N LEU A 131 2.12 -18.15 -3.45
CA LEU A 131 3.51 -17.73 -3.67
C LEU A 131 4.10 -17.24 -2.34
N ASP A 132 4.75 -18.14 -1.61
CA ASP A 132 5.23 -17.91 -0.24
C ASP A 132 6.06 -16.63 -0.11
N ASP A 133 6.96 -16.35 -1.05
CA ASP A 133 7.88 -15.21 -0.99
C ASP A 133 7.27 -13.88 -1.48
N MET A 134 6.07 -13.92 -2.05
CA MET A 134 5.38 -12.70 -2.46
C MET A 134 4.87 -11.93 -1.23
N THR A 135 5.26 -10.66 -1.13
CA THR A 135 4.84 -9.78 -0.05
C THR A 135 3.52 -9.09 -0.38
N VAL A 136 2.78 -8.69 0.65
CA VAL A 136 1.50 -8.00 0.51
C VAL A 136 1.42 -6.78 1.41
N GLU A 137 0.67 -5.79 1.00
CA GLU A 137 0.31 -4.68 1.86
C GLU A 137 -1.21 -4.61 2.07
N VAL A 138 -1.64 -4.23 3.27
CA VAL A 138 -3.06 -4.19 3.62
C VAL A 138 -3.46 -2.85 4.21
N VAL A 139 -4.63 -2.36 3.80
CA VAL A 139 -5.29 -1.21 4.43
C VAL A 139 -6.05 -1.72 5.64
N ALA A 140 -5.40 -1.66 6.80
CA ALA A 140 -5.89 -2.29 8.04
C ALA A 140 -6.81 -1.35 8.86
N ASP A 141 -7.64 -0.56 8.21
CA ASP A 141 -8.59 0.36 8.88
C ASP A 141 -9.85 -0.36 9.42
N GLY A 142 -10.01 -1.63 9.09
CA GLY A 142 -11.14 -2.48 9.48
C GLY A 142 -12.40 -2.28 8.62
N ILE A 143 -12.28 -1.49 7.52
CA ILE A 143 -13.34 -1.22 6.55
C ILE A 143 -12.95 -1.79 5.19
N HIS A 144 -11.78 -1.40 4.65
CA HIS A 144 -11.24 -1.95 3.40
C HIS A 144 -11.03 -3.46 3.50
N VAL A 145 -10.47 -3.90 4.63
CA VAL A 145 -10.30 -5.32 4.92
C VAL A 145 -10.87 -5.60 6.31
N PRO A 146 -11.90 -6.47 6.44
CA PRO A 146 -12.47 -6.83 7.74
C PRO A 146 -11.43 -7.41 8.69
N PRO A 147 -11.53 -7.19 10.01
CA PRO A 147 -10.55 -7.68 10.98
C PRO A 147 -10.29 -9.19 10.93
N THR A 148 -11.31 -9.99 10.63
CA THR A 148 -11.18 -11.45 10.46
C THR A 148 -10.31 -11.80 9.25
N ILE A 149 -10.40 -11.03 8.17
CA ILE A 149 -9.56 -11.22 6.97
C ILE A 149 -8.14 -10.71 7.23
N LEU A 150 -7.97 -9.59 7.94
CA LEU A 150 -6.64 -9.13 8.39
C LEU A 150 -5.91 -10.22 9.18
N ARG A 151 -6.65 -10.90 10.09
CA ARG A 151 -6.12 -12.04 10.85
C ARG A 151 -5.79 -13.23 9.95
N LEU A 152 -6.56 -13.47 8.89
CA LEU A 152 -6.28 -14.53 7.92
C LEU A 152 -4.99 -14.22 7.14
N VAL A 153 -4.82 -12.98 6.66
CA VAL A 153 -3.58 -12.53 6.00
C VAL A 153 -2.37 -12.75 6.91
N TYR A 154 -2.46 -12.31 8.16
CA TYR A 154 -1.40 -12.51 9.15
C TYR A 154 -1.07 -13.99 9.36
N LYS A 155 -2.08 -14.89 9.42
CA LYS A 155 -1.85 -16.33 9.60
C LYS A 155 -1.17 -17.00 8.41
N ILE A 156 -1.46 -16.55 7.20
CA ILE A 156 -0.93 -17.18 5.98
C ILE A 156 0.40 -16.55 5.58
N LYS A 157 0.47 -15.22 5.47
CA LYS A 157 1.67 -14.50 5.03
C LYS A 157 2.67 -14.21 6.14
N GLY A 158 2.19 -14.11 7.37
CA GLY A 158 3.04 -13.78 8.53
C GLY A 158 3.53 -12.34 8.53
N VAL A 159 4.25 -11.99 9.58
CA VAL A 159 4.79 -10.64 9.82
C VAL A 159 5.79 -10.21 8.75
N GLU A 160 6.63 -11.14 8.32
CA GLU A 160 7.75 -10.83 7.41
C GLU A 160 7.31 -10.49 5.98
N ARG A 161 6.07 -10.84 5.62
CA ARG A 161 5.54 -10.67 4.25
C ARG A 161 4.30 -9.81 4.19
N THR A 162 3.84 -9.28 5.32
CA THR A 162 2.68 -8.39 5.38
C THR A 162 3.12 -7.02 5.89
N CYS A 163 2.85 -5.95 5.14
CA CYS A 163 3.00 -4.60 5.65
C CYS A 163 1.66 -3.86 5.72
N LEU A 164 1.59 -2.89 6.62
CA LEU A 164 0.43 -2.01 6.77
C LEU A 164 0.65 -0.75 5.93
N ILE A 165 -0.39 -0.34 5.22
CA ILE A 165 -0.43 0.93 4.50
C ILE A 165 -1.73 1.67 4.80
N THR A 166 -1.69 2.98 4.75
CA THR A 166 -2.88 3.80 4.93
C THR A 166 -3.69 3.94 3.65
N ASP A 167 -3.03 3.92 2.50
CA ASP A 167 -3.66 4.27 1.22
C ASP A 167 -4.44 5.59 1.33
N ALA A 168 -3.83 6.55 2.04
CA ALA A 168 -4.51 7.76 2.48
C ALA A 168 -4.55 8.82 1.38
N LEU A 169 -5.73 9.35 1.14
CA LEU A 169 -5.90 10.53 0.28
C LEU A 169 -5.28 11.78 0.92
N ALA A 170 -5.02 12.80 0.11
CA ALA A 170 -4.40 14.04 0.56
C ALA A 170 -5.19 14.81 1.64
N CYS A 171 -6.48 14.52 1.82
CA CYS A 171 -7.33 15.05 2.89
C CYS A 171 -7.18 14.31 4.23
N ALA A 172 -6.51 13.15 4.25
CA ALA A 172 -6.33 12.38 5.49
C ALA A 172 -5.50 13.16 6.52
N GLY A 173 -5.89 13.07 7.79
CA GLY A 173 -5.23 13.81 8.88
C GLY A 173 -5.45 15.32 8.86
N SER A 174 -6.39 15.81 8.07
CA SER A 174 -6.84 17.21 8.06
C SER A 174 -8.26 17.32 8.58
N ASP A 175 -8.68 18.55 8.93
CA ASP A 175 -10.07 18.85 9.30
C ASP A 175 -11.01 18.95 8.09
N SER A 176 -10.48 18.78 6.89
CA SER A 176 -11.28 18.80 5.66
C SER A 176 -12.23 17.59 5.63
N ARG A 177 -13.48 17.88 5.35
CA ARG A 177 -14.51 16.86 5.09
C ARG A 177 -14.72 16.62 3.59
N GLU A 178 -13.88 17.21 2.75
CA GLU A 178 -13.97 17.14 1.31
C GLU A 178 -12.68 16.52 0.75
N ALA A 179 -12.83 15.58 -0.16
CA ALA A 179 -11.73 15.07 -0.97
C ALA A 179 -11.39 16.05 -2.09
N PHE A 180 -10.14 16.04 -2.57
CA PHE A 180 -9.75 16.86 -3.73
C PHE A 180 -10.39 16.40 -5.03
N ASP A 181 -10.70 15.10 -5.14
CA ASP A 181 -11.41 14.55 -6.28
C ASP A 181 -12.92 14.72 -6.06
N PRO A 182 -13.64 15.43 -6.93
CA PRO A 182 -15.08 15.65 -6.77
C PRO A 182 -15.93 14.38 -6.90
N ARG A 183 -15.35 13.28 -7.39
CA ARG A 183 -16.00 11.97 -7.43
C ARG A 183 -15.98 11.27 -6.08
N VAL A 184 -15.17 11.74 -5.13
CA VAL A 184 -14.96 11.09 -3.84
C VAL A 184 -15.68 11.84 -2.73
N ILE A 185 -16.40 11.11 -1.89
CA ILE A 185 -17.00 11.60 -0.66
C ILE A 185 -16.36 10.92 0.56
N ILE A 186 -16.35 11.62 1.69
CA ILE A 186 -15.90 11.09 2.98
C ILE A 186 -17.14 10.83 3.84
N GLU A 187 -17.42 9.55 4.09
CA GLU A 187 -18.58 9.11 4.85
C GLU A 187 -18.22 7.89 5.70
N ASP A 188 -18.80 7.74 6.90
CA ASP A 188 -18.53 6.63 7.83
C ASP A 188 -17.04 6.43 8.17
N GLY A 189 -16.23 7.49 8.08
CA GLY A 189 -14.79 7.44 8.36
C GLY A 189 -13.96 6.75 7.28
N VAL A 190 -14.48 6.70 6.05
CA VAL A 190 -13.80 6.13 4.86
C VAL A 190 -14.10 6.99 3.63
N CYS A 191 -13.23 6.91 2.62
CA CYS A 191 -13.46 7.52 1.32
C CYS A 191 -14.19 6.55 0.39
N LYS A 192 -15.19 7.06 -0.34
CA LYS A 192 -16.02 6.30 -1.28
C LYS A 192 -16.18 7.10 -2.56
N LEU A 193 -16.42 6.43 -3.68
CA LEU A 193 -16.99 7.11 -4.84
C LEU A 193 -18.40 7.60 -4.51
N ALA A 194 -18.77 8.78 -5.01
CA ALA A 194 -20.07 9.40 -4.71
C ALA A 194 -21.29 8.59 -5.19
N ASP A 195 -21.08 7.69 -6.16
CA ASP A 195 -22.07 6.73 -6.62
C ASP A 195 -22.13 5.43 -5.78
N HIS A 196 -21.31 5.34 -4.74
CA HIS A 196 -21.17 4.18 -3.86
C HIS A 196 -20.74 2.87 -4.56
N SER A 197 -20.13 2.95 -5.72
CA SER A 197 -19.68 1.78 -6.48
C SER A 197 -18.40 1.15 -5.92
N ALA A 198 -17.54 1.95 -5.25
CA ALA A 198 -16.28 1.49 -4.68
C ALA A 198 -15.80 2.38 -3.53
N LEU A 199 -14.93 1.82 -2.68
CA LEU A 199 -14.04 2.61 -1.83
C LEU A 199 -12.97 3.27 -2.71
N ALA A 200 -12.44 4.41 -2.29
CA ALA A 200 -11.52 5.23 -3.08
C ALA A 200 -10.43 5.83 -2.19
N GLY A 201 -9.43 5.02 -1.84
CA GLY A 201 -8.42 5.38 -0.86
C GLY A 201 -8.99 5.55 0.56
N SER A 202 -8.21 6.05 1.50
CA SER A 202 -8.62 6.14 2.90
C SER A 202 -8.38 7.53 3.52
N VAL A 203 -8.94 7.73 4.72
CA VAL A 203 -8.58 8.79 5.67
C VAL A 203 -7.93 8.21 6.92
N ALA A 204 -7.52 6.96 6.88
CA ALA A 204 -6.94 6.27 8.02
C ALA A 204 -5.50 6.75 8.29
N THR A 205 -5.16 6.84 9.56
CA THR A 205 -3.79 7.08 10.03
C THR A 205 -3.14 5.78 10.49
N MET A 206 -1.81 5.69 10.46
CA MET A 206 -1.09 4.44 10.79
C MET A 206 -1.37 3.96 12.23
N ASP A 207 -1.55 4.84 13.19
CA ASP A 207 -1.94 4.48 14.55
C ASP A 207 -3.33 3.83 14.63
N ARG A 208 -4.29 4.31 13.82
CA ARG A 208 -5.59 3.64 13.66
C ARG A 208 -5.43 2.22 13.11
N LEU A 209 -4.55 2.02 12.13
CA LEU A 209 -4.29 0.70 11.58
C LEU A 209 -3.71 -0.25 12.63
N ILE A 210 -2.72 0.21 13.41
CA ILE A 210 -2.14 -0.58 14.51
C ILE A 210 -3.21 -0.92 15.55
N ARG A 211 -4.04 0.04 15.96
CA ARG A 211 -5.17 -0.22 16.88
C ARG A 211 -6.12 -1.29 16.33
N THR A 212 -6.47 -1.20 15.05
CA THR A 212 -7.35 -2.20 14.42
C THR A 212 -6.72 -3.59 14.42
N MET A 213 -5.44 -3.69 14.07
CA MET A 213 -4.72 -4.96 14.08
C MET A 213 -4.70 -5.58 15.48
N VAL A 214 -4.39 -4.78 16.51
CA VAL A 214 -4.28 -5.28 17.89
C VAL A 214 -5.65 -5.56 18.50
N GLN A 215 -6.55 -4.58 18.48
CA GLN A 215 -7.79 -4.62 19.26
C GLN A 215 -8.93 -5.37 18.55
N LYS A 216 -8.92 -5.41 17.21
CA LYS A 216 -10.01 -6.04 16.43
C LYS A 216 -9.57 -7.31 15.70
N ALA A 217 -8.37 -7.34 15.14
CA ALA A 217 -7.84 -8.53 14.48
C ALA A 217 -7.07 -9.46 15.45
N GLU A 218 -6.88 -9.04 16.71
CA GLU A 218 -6.22 -9.83 17.79
C GLU A 218 -4.78 -10.22 17.42
N ILE A 219 -4.05 -9.32 16.75
CA ILE A 219 -2.65 -9.51 16.41
C ILE A 219 -1.78 -8.99 17.55
N PRO A 220 -0.70 -9.68 17.94
CA PRO A 220 0.24 -9.18 18.94
C PRO A 220 0.77 -7.80 18.57
N LEU A 221 0.84 -6.88 19.55
CA LEU A 221 1.30 -5.50 19.32
C LEU A 221 2.69 -5.45 18.64
N ALA A 222 3.62 -6.28 19.08
CA ALA A 222 4.95 -6.34 18.49
C ALA A 222 4.93 -6.67 16.99
N ASP A 223 4.03 -7.58 16.58
CA ASP A 223 3.88 -7.97 15.18
C ASP A 223 3.19 -6.89 14.36
N ALA A 224 2.14 -6.25 14.91
CA ALA A 224 1.49 -5.11 14.26
C ALA A 224 2.47 -3.96 14.02
N VAL A 225 3.33 -3.65 15.00
CA VAL A 225 4.37 -2.63 14.87
C VAL A 225 5.43 -3.03 13.84
N ARG A 226 5.84 -4.29 13.80
CA ARG A 226 6.79 -4.79 12.77
C ARG A 226 6.19 -4.68 11.36
N MET A 227 4.93 -5.02 11.16
CA MET A 227 4.22 -4.86 9.89
C MET A 227 4.08 -3.38 9.47
N ALA A 228 4.10 -2.44 10.42
CA ALA A 228 4.04 -1.00 10.15
C ALA A 228 5.42 -0.33 9.99
N SER A 229 6.52 -1.02 10.30
CA SER A 229 7.86 -0.43 10.37
C SER A 229 8.95 -1.29 9.73
N GLU A 230 9.27 -2.43 10.32
CA GLU A 230 10.36 -3.31 9.90
C GLU A 230 10.10 -3.93 8.52
N THR A 231 8.92 -4.50 8.34
CA THR A 231 8.55 -5.20 7.10
C THR A 231 8.52 -4.25 5.89
N PRO A 232 7.84 -3.08 5.94
CA PRO A 232 7.91 -2.14 4.83
C PRO A 232 9.32 -1.60 4.59
N ALA A 233 10.15 -1.41 5.63
CA ALA A 233 11.53 -0.99 5.45
C ALA A 233 12.39 -2.04 4.73
N LYS A 234 12.14 -3.33 4.98
CA LYS A 234 12.78 -4.44 4.25
C LYS A 234 12.32 -4.50 2.79
N ILE A 235 11.00 -4.42 2.54
CA ILE A 235 10.42 -4.43 1.19
C ILE A 235 10.98 -3.28 0.35
N MET A 236 11.10 -2.09 0.93
CA MET A 236 11.62 -0.90 0.25
C MET A 236 13.16 -0.78 0.25
N GLY A 237 13.87 -1.78 0.77
CA GLY A 237 15.34 -1.80 0.77
C GLY A 237 16.02 -0.73 1.61
N VAL A 238 15.36 -0.26 2.69
CA VAL A 238 15.87 0.80 3.58
C VAL A 238 16.04 0.34 5.03
N TYR A 239 16.00 -0.96 5.27
CA TYR A 239 16.09 -1.51 6.62
C TYR A 239 17.46 -1.29 7.30
N ASP A 240 18.49 -1.05 6.53
CA ASP A 240 19.81 -0.66 7.02
C ASP A 240 19.78 0.62 7.88
N ARG A 241 18.84 1.54 7.60
CA ARG A 241 18.72 2.82 8.28
C ARG A 241 17.36 3.13 8.92
N LYS A 242 16.29 2.37 8.61
CA LYS A 242 14.93 2.58 9.13
C LYS A 242 14.31 1.29 9.67
N GLY A 243 13.12 1.39 10.27
CA GLY A 243 12.27 0.25 10.62
C GLY A 243 12.61 -0.47 11.93
N SER A 244 13.62 -0.04 12.68
CA SER A 244 13.92 -0.56 14.01
C SER A 244 14.72 0.41 14.86
N LEU A 245 14.62 0.26 16.19
CA LEU A 245 15.38 1.03 17.18
C LEU A 245 16.77 0.38 17.42
N GLN A 246 17.70 0.62 16.50
CA GLN A 246 19.06 0.12 16.58
C GLN A 246 20.08 1.26 16.45
N LYS A 247 21.23 1.14 17.13
CA LYS A 247 22.31 2.12 17.02
C LYS A 247 22.77 2.24 15.56
N GLY A 248 22.87 3.47 15.08
CA GLY A 248 23.30 3.79 13.71
C GLY A 248 22.15 3.98 12.72
N LYS A 249 20.91 3.64 13.08
CA LYS A 249 19.74 3.93 12.27
C LYS A 249 19.19 5.35 12.51
N ASP A 250 18.35 5.80 11.59
CA ASP A 250 17.60 7.04 11.75
C ASP A 250 16.75 6.95 13.04
N ALA A 251 16.79 8.00 13.86
CA ALA A 251 16.02 8.05 15.09
C ALA A 251 14.58 8.54 14.78
N ASP A 252 13.84 7.71 14.05
CA ASP A 252 12.41 7.88 13.81
C ASP A 252 11.67 7.10 14.90
N ILE A 253 11.14 7.79 15.89
CA ILE A 253 10.59 7.18 17.09
C ILE A 253 9.19 7.70 17.34
N ILE A 254 8.26 6.80 17.63
CA ILE A 254 6.90 7.12 18.05
C ILE A 254 6.70 6.61 19.47
N VAL A 255 6.19 7.45 20.34
CA VAL A 255 5.72 7.07 21.70
C VAL A 255 4.19 7.03 21.67
N MET A 256 3.66 5.92 22.12
CA MET A 256 2.21 5.70 22.23
C MET A 256 1.83 5.41 23.68
N ASP A 257 0.60 5.74 24.07
CA ASP A 257 0.03 5.33 25.36
C ASP A 257 -0.51 3.89 25.30
N GLU A 258 -1.11 3.44 26.41
CA GLU A 258 -1.70 2.09 26.54
C GLU A 258 -2.89 1.87 25.60
N ASP A 259 -3.58 2.95 25.19
CA ASP A 259 -4.68 2.92 24.22
C ASP A 259 -4.18 3.01 22.76
N LEU A 260 -2.85 3.01 22.56
CA LEU A 260 -2.17 3.15 21.28
C LEU A 260 -2.42 4.51 20.60
N ASN A 261 -2.63 5.58 21.38
CA ASN A 261 -2.63 6.93 20.86
C ASN A 261 -1.21 7.48 20.80
N VAL A 262 -0.88 8.18 19.74
CA VAL A 262 0.43 8.84 19.59
C VAL A 262 0.55 9.99 20.57
N ARG A 263 1.64 9.99 21.36
CA ARG A 263 1.94 11.02 22.37
C ARG A 263 3.15 11.86 21.99
N ALA A 264 4.11 11.31 21.27
CA ALA A 264 5.25 12.05 20.77
C ALA A 264 5.83 11.37 19.52
N VAL A 265 6.38 12.17 18.63
CA VAL A 265 7.05 11.71 17.40
C VAL A 265 8.41 12.37 17.28
N TRP A 266 9.44 11.60 17.06
CA TRP A 266 10.75 12.09 16.63
C TRP A 266 10.98 11.66 15.19
N ALA A 267 11.44 12.59 14.38
CA ALA A 267 11.89 12.32 13.03
C ALA A 267 13.37 12.66 12.93
N MET A 268 14.19 11.68 12.63
CA MET A 268 15.66 11.82 12.59
C MET A 268 16.24 12.44 13.86
N GLY A 269 15.75 12.01 15.02
CA GLY A 269 16.18 12.49 16.33
C GLY A 269 15.68 13.87 16.74
N LYS A 270 14.84 14.51 15.93
CA LYS A 270 14.23 15.80 16.26
C LYS A 270 12.76 15.59 16.64
N LEU A 271 12.37 16.10 17.80
CA LEU A 271 10.97 16.11 18.22
C LEU A 271 10.14 16.89 17.19
N VAL A 272 9.11 16.25 16.67
CA VAL A 272 8.12 16.90 15.81
C VAL A 272 7.19 17.68 16.73
N PRO A 273 7.06 19.01 16.56
CA PRO A 273 6.13 19.79 17.38
C PRO A 273 4.71 19.24 17.19
N GLU A 274 3.95 19.19 18.29
CA GLU A 274 2.50 18.98 18.18
C GLU A 274 1.96 20.07 17.26
N THR A 275 1.38 19.67 16.14
CA THR A 275 0.52 20.59 15.39
C THR A 275 -0.68 20.82 16.30
N ASN A 276 -0.78 22.00 16.88
CA ASN A 276 -1.99 22.41 17.55
C ASN A 276 -3.12 22.12 16.57
N THR A 277 -3.94 21.15 16.87
CA THR A 277 -5.25 20.99 16.27
C THR A 277 -5.92 22.33 16.49
N ILE A 278 -6.03 23.12 15.43
CA ILE A 278 -6.83 24.33 15.44
C ILE A 278 -8.24 23.81 15.73
N SER A 279 -8.66 24.03 16.97
CA SER A 279 -9.97 23.70 17.51
C SER A 279 -11.09 24.44 16.78
#